data_67bd24c97711d6ad81c2f331d7cb1ac9
#
_entry.id   67bd24c97711d6ad81c2f331d7cb1ac9
#
_cell.length_a   1.000
_cell.length_b   1.000
_cell.length_c   1.000
_cell.angle_alpha   90.00
_cell.angle_beta   90.00
_cell.angle_gamma   90.00
#
_symmetry.space_group_name_H-M   'P 1'
#
loop_
_entity.id
_entity.type
_entity.pdbx_description
1 polymer ?
#
loop_
_entity_poly.entity_id
_entity_poly.type
_entity_poly.pdbx_seq_one_letter_code
_entity_poly.pdbx_strand_id
1 'polypeptide(L)'
;MPNNNPAHIVLKNVRLSYVHLDKPYSGPTGTQEPKYTTTILVPKRDPKNKQLIDTAVAAAVQRALEKYGRGFPAQPKVSVHDGDGVRPSDNQPFGDECKGMWIFTASSKQQPDIRDEYGQKLLDMSQIYSGVWAHVGVTFFGYNAPQNKGIGVGIETVMKARDDESLGGGRASADDDFADMIGQTAPAPQNTYTQAPPTGKTIVGYDPNTFQPIYG
;
A
#
# COMPACT_ATOMS: atom_id res chain seq x y z
N MET A 1 -22.30 -15.72 0.14
CA MET A 1 -23.52 -14.90 0.08
C MET A 1 -23.10 -13.47 -0.17
N PRO A 2 -23.75 -12.69 -1.05
CA PRO A 2 -23.43 -11.28 -1.21
C PRO A 2 -23.62 -10.55 0.12
N ASN A 3 -22.68 -9.64 0.44
CA ASN A 3 -22.73 -8.85 1.66
C ASN A 3 -23.96 -7.92 1.60
N ASN A 4 -24.97 -8.20 2.41
CA ASN A 4 -26.24 -7.44 2.43
C ASN A 4 -26.14 -6.15 3.28
N ASN A 5 -24.93 -5.66 3.55
CA ASN A 5 -24.69 -4.43 4.30
C ASN A 5 -24.69 -3.21 3.35
N PRO A 6 -25.67 -2.31 3.38
CA PRO A 6 -25.74 -1.16 2.49
C PRO A 6 -24.62 -0.13 2.72
N ALA A 7 -23.90 -0.23 3.86
CA ALA A 7 -22.72 0.59 4.14
C ALA A 7 -21.42 -0.07 3.65
N HIS A 8 -21.47 -1.31 3.11
CA HIS A 8 -20.36 -1.97 2.45
C HIS A 8 -20.44 -1.71 0.95
N ILE A 9 -19.33 -1.24 0.38
CA ILE A 9 -19.21 -0.93 -1.04
C ILE A 9 -17.88 -1.41 -1.61
N VAL A 10 -17.87 -1.68 -2.91
CA VAL A 10 -16.65 -1.94 -3.67
C VAL A 10 -16.38 -0.75 -4.60
N LEU A 11 -15.29 -0.05 -4.33
CA LEU A 11 -14.79 1.04 -5.18
C LEU A 11 -13.84 0.47 -6.22
N LYS A 12 -14.01 0.89 -7.46
CA LYS A 12 -13.22 0.38 -8.58
C LYS A 12 -12.25 1.44 -9.10
N ASN A 13 -11.05 0.99 -9.50
CA ASN A 13 -10.02 1.86 -10.08
C ASN A 13 -9.74 3.09 -9.20
N VAL A 14 -9.44 2.85 -7.93
CA VAL A 14 -8.95 3.84 -6.98
C VAL A 14 -7.44 3.72 -6.85
N ARG A 15 -6.76 4.82 -6.54
CA ARG A 15 -5.32 4.82 -6.28
C ARG A 15 -5.07 4.73 -4.79
N LEU A 16 -4.09 3.96 -4.37
CA LEU A 16 -3.74 3.82 -2.95
C LEU A 16 -2.56 4.72 -2.61
N SER A 17 -2.60 5.31 -1.41
CA SER A 17 -1.51 6.12 -0.86
C SER A 17 -1.32 5.78 0.60
N TYR A 18 -0.12 6.02 1.16
CA TYR A 18 0.23 5.66 2.54
C TYR A 18 -0.17 4.22 2.88
N VAL A 19 0.28 3.28 2.04
CA VAL A 19 -0.08 1.87 2.15
C VAL A 19 0.67 1.21 3.30
N HIS A 20 -0.07 0.69 4.28
CA HIS A 20 0.39 -0.14 5.39
C HIS A 20 -0.52 -1.37 5.51
N LEU A 21 -0.52 -2.22 4.46
CA LEU A 21 -1.39 -3.38 4.35
C LEU A 21 -0.63 -4.71 4.51
N ASP A 22 0.71 -4.66 4.49
CA ASP A 22 1.57 -5.79 4.84
C ASP A 22 1.76 -5.89 6.36
N LYS A 23 2.08 -4.76 7.00
CA LYS A 23 2.30 -4.65 8.43
C LYS A 23 1.44 -3.56 9.04
N PRO A 24 0.88 -3.78 10.25
CA PRO A 24 0.08 -2.77 10.90
C PRO A 24 0.94 -1.57 11.32
N TYR A 25 0.38 -0.38 11.19
CA TYR A 25 1.03 0.90 11.46
C TYR A 25 0.48 1.54 12.74
N SER A 26 1.37 2.02 13.59
CA SER A 26 1.05 2.62 14.91
C SER A 26 1.06 4.15 14.90
N GLY A 27 0.89 4.78 13.73
CA GLY A 27 0.95 6.23 13.57
C GLY A 27 2.39 6.78 13.56
N PRO A 28 2.56 8.10 13.28
CA PRO A 28 3.87 8.73 13.14
C PRO A 28 4.72 8.67 14.42
N THR A 29 4.08 8.63 15.60
CA THR A 29 4.75 8.58 16.91
C THR A 29 4.90 7.15 17.44
N GLY A 30 4.35 6.15 16.75
CA GLY A 30 4.36 4.76 17.20
C GLY A 30 3.49 4.45 18.43
N THR A 31 2.65 5.40 18.87
CA THR A 31 1.87 5.29 20.11
C THR A 31 0.42 4.88 19.90
N GLN A 32 -0.04 4.85 18.66
CA GLN A 32 -1.42 4.46 18.33
C GLN A 32 -1.56 2.94 18.29
N GLU A 33 -2.79 2.46 18.51
CA GLU A 33 -3.12 1.04 18.32
C GLU A 33 -2.75 0.62 16.89
N PRO A 34 -1.93 -0.44 16.69
CA PRO A 34 -1.51 -0.85 15.35
C PRO A 34 -2.68 -1.25 14.48
N LYS A 35 -2.76 -0.73 13.25
CA LYS A 35 -3.79 -1.04 12.27
C LYS A 35 -3.22 -1.15 10.87
N TYR A 36 -3.79 -2.02 10.07
CA TYR A 36 -3.61 -1.98 8.63
C TYR A 36 -4.36 -0.77 8.09
N THR A 37 -3.70 0.08 7.35
CA THR A 37 -4.28 1.35 6.89
C THR A 37 -3.80 1.73 5.50
N THR A 38 -4.65 2.42 4.77
CA THR A 38 -4.29 3.07 3.50
C THR A 38 -5.18 4.26 3.26
N THR A 39 -4.67 5.26 2.57
CA THR A 39 -5.45 6.37 2.04
C THR A 39 -5.93 6.01 0.64
N ILE A 40 -7.21 6.16 0.40
CA ILE A 40 -7.86 5.83 -0.86
C ILE A 40 -8.14 7.13 -1.61
N LEU A 41 -7.58 7.24 -2.81
CA LEU A 41 -7.75 8.35 -3.74
C LEU A 41 -8.73 7.92 -4.83
N VAL A 42 -9.92 8.52 -4.83
CA VAL A 42 -11.02 8.16 -5.72
C VAL A 42 -11.16 9.22 -6.81
N PRO A 43 -10.93 8.90 -8.09
CA PRO A 43 -11.02 9.87 -9.17
C PRO A 43 -12.40 10.52 -9.27
N LYS A 44 -12.46 11.86 -9.26
CA LYS A 44 -13.71 12.63 -9.43
C LYS A 44 -14.34 12.45 -10.81
N ARG A 45 -13.53 12.09 -11.81
CA ARG A 45 -14.01 11.79 -13.17
C ARG A 45 -14.94 10.59 -13.24
N ASP A 46 -14.95 9.71 -12.24
CA ASP A 46 -15.90 8.59 -12.13
C ASP A 46 -16.95 8.91 -11.06
N PRO A 47 -18.12 9.43 -11.44
CA PRO A 47 -19.17 9.79 -10.49
C PRO A 47 -19.79 8.57 -9.79
N LYS A 48 -19.66 7.35 -10.35
CA LYS A 48 -20.25 6.13 -9.78
C LYS A 48 -19.65 5.81 -8.41
N ASN A 49 -18.32 5.90 -8.27
CA ASN A 49 -17.67 5.69 -6.99
C ASN A 49 -18.14 6.71 -5.94
N LYS A 50 -18.30 7.97 -6.32
CA LYS A 50 -18.79 9.01 -5.39
C LYS A 50 -20.24 8.74 -4.95
N GLN A 51 -21.11 8.32 -5.86
CA GLN A 51 -22.49 7.94 -5.52
C GLN A 51 -22.54 6.76 -4.55
N LEU A 52 -21.67 5.75 -4.76
CA LEU A 52 -21.55 4.62 -3.83
C LEU A 52 -21.10 5.09 -2.44
N ILE A 53 -20.11 5.96 -2.37
CA ILE A 53 -19.62 6.54 -1.11
C ILE A 53 -20.76 7.27 -0.38
N ASP A 54 -21.48 8.16 -1.07
CA ASP A 54 -22.54 8.95 -0.46
C ASP A 54 -23.69 8.06 0.05
N THR A 55 -24.05 7.03 -0.70
CA THR A 55 -25.07 6.05 -0.29
C THR A 55 -24.60 5.26 0.93
N ALA A 56 -23.34 4.80 0.96
CA ALA A 56 -22.79 4.05 2.08
C ALA A 56 -22.65 4.91 3.34
N VAL A 57 -22.24 6.17 3.20
CA VAL A 57 -22.20 7.14 4.30
C VAL A 57 -23.59 7.36 4.88
N ALA A 58 -24.61 7.60 4.03
CA ALA A 58 -26.00 7.77 4.50
C ALA A 58 -26.49 6.54 5.27
N ALA A 59 -26.22 5.33 4.76
CA ALA A 59 -26.58 4.09 5.44
C ALA A 59 -25.84 3.93 6.78
N ALA A 60 -24.56 4.30 6.85
CA ALA A 60 -23.76 4.26 8.08
C ALA A 60 -24.29 5.26 9.13
N VAL A 61 -24.71 6.46 8.72
CA VAL A 61 -25.32 7.47 9.60
C VAL A 61 -26.62 6.94 10.19
N GLN A 62 -27.51 6.38 9.38
CA GLN A 62 -28.78 5.81 9.84
C GLN A 62 -28.54 4.70 10.89
N ARG A 63 -27.67 3.76 10.61
CA ARG A 63 -27.30 2.70 11.55
C ARG A 63 -26.68 3.24 12.85
N ALA A 64 -25.87 4.29 12.75
CA ALA A 64 -25.28 4.91 13.93
C ALA A 64 -26.33 5.60 14.80
N LEU A 65 -27.30 6.29 14.19
CA LEU A 65 -28.44 6.90 14.90
C LEU A 65 -29.32 5.83 15.58
N GLU A 66 -29.60 4.72 14.92
CA GLU A 66 -30.32 3.59 15.49
C GLU A 66 -29.56 2.98 16.66
N LYS A 67 -28.24 2.77 16.52
CA LYS A 67 -27.40 2.14 17.53
C LYS A 67 -27.15 3.02 18.76
N TYR A 68 -26.87 4.30 18.56
CA TYR A 68 -26.40 5.21 19.62
C TYR A 68 -27.46 6.22 20.06
N GLY A 69 -28.58 6.32 19.34
CA GLY A 69 -29.68 7.23 19.65
C GLY A 69 -29.26 8.69 19.74
N ARG A 70 -29.83 9.40 20.74
CA ARG A 70 -29.54 10.84 20.96
C ARG A 70 -28.07 11.14 21.32
N GLY A 71 -27.28 10.12 21.63
CA GLY A 71 -25.86 10.27 21.91
C GLY A 71 -24.98 10.46 20.65
N PHE A 72 -25.53 10.26 19.45
CA PHE A 72 -24.85 10.42 18.18
C PHE A 72 -25.31 11.71 17.48
N PRO A 73 -24.40 12.50 16.86
CA PRO A 73 -24.79 13.73 16.18
C PRO A 73 -25.61 13.43 14.92
N ALA A 74 -26.65 14.24 14.67
CA ALA A 74 -27.47 14.12 13.44
C ALA A 74 -26.65 14.38 12.17
N GLN A 75 -25.61 15.23 12.25
CA GLN A 75 -24.63 15.49 11.20
C GLN A 75 -23.23 15.12 11.72
N PRO A 76 -22.86 13.84 11.65
CA PRO A 76 -21.56 13.38 12.12
C PRO A 76 -20.44 13.84 11.20
N LYS A 77 -19.23 13.94 11.74
CA LYS A 77 -18.03 14.17 10.95
C LYS A 77 -17.84 12.98 10.01
N VAL A 78 -17.70 13.26 8.72
CA VAL A 78 -17.35 12.27 7.68
C VAL A 78 -15.95 12.60 7.19
N SER A 79 -15.06 11.62 7.19
CA SER A 79 -13.64 11.82 6.81
C SER A 79 -13.41 11.60 5.30
N VAL A 80 -14.36 11.98 4.45
CA VAL A 80 -14.18 12.03 2.99
C VAL A 80 -13.93 13.49 2.61
N HIS A 81 -12.77 13.76 2.02
CA HIS A 81 -12.29 15.10 1.72
C HIS A 81 -12.17 15.33 0.22
N ASP A 82 -12.26 16.60 -0.16
CA ASP A 82 -11.96 17.05 -1.50
C ASP A 82 -10.45 17.26 -1.65
N GLY A 83 -9.80 16.55 -2.58
CA GLY A 83 -8.37 16.65 -2.81
C GLY A 83 -7.91 17.95 -3.47
N ASP A 84 -8.85 18.72 -4.04
CA ASP A 84 -8.58 20.07 -4.55
C ASP A 84 -8.70 21.14 -3.45
N GLY A 85 -9.08 20.74 -2.24
CA GLY A 85 -9.22 21.59 -1.08
C GLY A 85 -7.98 21.61 -0.18
N VAL A 86 -8.23 21.86 1.12
CA VAL A 86 -7.20 21.91 2.15
C VAL A 86 -7.41 20.80 3.18
N ARG A 87 -6.31 20.35 3.78
CA ARG A 87 -6.33 19.37 4.86
C ARG A 87 -6.95 19.96 6.12
N PRO A 88 -7.91 19.29 6.77
CA PRO A 88 -8.53 19.80 8.00
C PRO A 88 -7.58 19.90 9.19
N SER A 89 -6.41 19.26 9.15
CA SER A 89 -5.44 19.21 10.25
C SER A 89 -4.61 20.47 10.39
N ASP A 90 -4.24 21.10 9.26
CA ASP A 90 -3.26 22.20 9.21
C ASP A 90 -3.61 23.29 8.19
N ASN A 91 -4.78 23.20 7.52
CA ASN A 91 -5.23 24.09 6.45
C ASN A 91 -4.25 24.23 5.26
N GLN A 92 -3.34 23.28 5.09
CA GLN A 92 -2.46 23.25 3.93
C GLN A 92 -3.13 22.47 2.78
N PRO A 93 -2.80 22.78 1.52
CA PRO A 93 -3.26 21.99 0.38
C PRO A 93 -2.87 20.51 0.53
N PHE A 94 -3.66 19.63 -0.04
CA PHE A 94 -3.25 18.24 -0.24
C PHE A 94 -2.09 18.19 -1.24
N GLY A 95 -1.37 17.06 -1.28
CA GLY A 95 -0.33 16.82 -2.28
C GLY A 95 -0.89 16.78 -3.71
N ASP A 96 -0.01 16.92 -4.71
CA ASP A 96 -0.40 16.95 -6.13
C ASP A 96 -1.10 15.67 -6.57
N GLU A 97 -0.77 14.54 -5.97
CA GLU A 97 -1.40 13.23 -6.19
C GLU A 97 -2.90 13.21 -5.84
N CYS A 98 -3.33 14.15 -5.02
CA CYS A 98 -4.70 14.27 -4.54
C CYS A 98 -5.60 15.13 -5.43
N LYS A 99 -5.03 15.86 -6.38
CA LYS A 99 -5.79 16.73 -7.29
C LYS A 99 -6.78 15.94 -8.13
N GLY A 100 -8.00 16.42 -8.22
CA GLY A 100 -9.08 15.73 -8.93
C GLY A 100 -9.56 14.43 -8.27
N MET A 101 -9.25 14.23 -6.97
CA MET A 101 -9.62 13.03 -6.21
C MET A 101 -10.51 13.37 -5.01
N TRP A 102 -11.38 12.44 -4.63
CA TRP A 102 -11.93 12.33 -3.29
C TRP A 102 -10.99 11.50 -2.44
N ILE A 103 -10.76 11.90 -1.19
CA ILE A 103 -9.74 11.30 -0.33
C ILE A 103 -10.35 10.86 0.99
N PHE A 104 -10.03 9.64 1.41
CA PHE A 104 -10.31 9.18 2.77
C PHE A 104 -9.36 8.06 3.17
N THR A 105 -9.15 7.91 4.47
CA THR A 105 -8.34 6.81 5.02
C THR A 105 -9.25 5.70 5.51
N ALA A 106 -8.93 4.47 5.13
CA ALA A 106 -9.58 3.26 5.60
C ALA A 106 -8.59 2.45 6.44
N SER A 107 -9.08 1.81 7.51
CA SER A 107 -8.23 1.04 8.42
C SER A 107 -8.92 -0.21 8.95
N SER A 108 -8.12 -1.23 9.31
CA SER A 108 -8.61 -2.47 9.91
C SER A 108 -7.62 -2.98 10.97
N LYS A 109 -8.11 -3.63 12.02
CA LYS A 109 -7.28 -4.36 12.99
C LYS A 109 -6.79 -5.70 12.42
N GLN A 110 -7.49 -6.25 11.46
CA GLN A 110 -7.14 -7.47 10.76
C GLN A 110 -6.60 -7.14 9.39
N GLN A 111 -5.64 -7.93 8.89
CA GLN A 111 -5.13 -7.75 7.54
C GLN A 111 -6.26 -7.99 6.53
N PRO A 112 -6.48 -7.05 5.58
CA PRO A 112 -7.45 -7.25 4.51
C PRO A 112 -7.11 -8.48 3.65
N ASP A 113 -8.11 -9.09 3.01
CA ASP A 113 -7.87 -10.09 1.97
C ASP A 113 -7.36 -9.38 0.72
N ILE A 114 -6.09 -9.64 0.35
CA ILE A 114 -5.41 -8.96 -0.75
C ILE A 114 -5.20 -9.93 -1.90
N ARG A 115 -5.63 -9.51 -3.09
CA ARG A 115 -5.60 -10.30 -4.32
C ARG A 115 -4.87 -9.58 -5.45
N ASP A 116 -4.30 -10.36 -6.34
CA ASP A 116 -3.75 -9.89 -7.61
C ASP A 116 -4.87 -9.53 -8.62
N GLU A 117 -4.47 -9.07 -9.80
CA GLU A 117 -5.37 -8.72 -10.90
C GLU A 117 -6.17 -9.91 -11.46
N TYR A 118 -5.76 -11.13 -11.17
CA TYR A 118 -6.45 -12.38 -11.56
C TYR A 118 -7.39 -12.90 -10.46
N GLY A 119 -7.46 -12.21 -9.30
CA GLY A 119 -8.27 -12.59 -8.16
C GLY A 119 -7.66 -13.69 -7.29
N GLN A 120 -6.39 -14.06 -7.51
CA GLN A 120 -5.67 -15.01 -6.66
C GLN A 120 -5.12 -14.27 -5.43
N LYS A 121 -4.91 -15.00 -4.33
CA LYS A 121 -4.32 -14.43 -3.13
C LYS A 121 -2.92 -13.91 -3.44
N LEU A 122 -2.69 -12.64 -3.14
CA LEU A 122 -1.38 -12.01 -3.34
C LEU A 122 -0.39 -12.54 -2.29
N LEU A 123 0.72 -13.11 -2.76
CA LEU A 123 1.78 -13.64 -1.90
C LEU A 123 2.92 -12.63 -1.71
N ASP A 124 3.22 -11.87 -2.75
CA ASP A 124 4.24 -10.83 -2.73
C ASP A 124 3.60 -9.46 -2.43
N MET A 125 3.70 -9.06 -1.17
CA MET A 125 3.10 -7.82 -0.68
C MET A 125 3.79 -6.56 -1.20
N SER A 126 4.98 -6.67 -1.80
CA SER A 126 5.67 -5.53 -2.44
C SER A 126 4.90 -4.97 -3.64
N GLN A 127 4.01 -5.77 -4.23
CA GLN A 127 3.14 -5.34 -5.33
C GLN A 127 1.99 -4.41 -4.90
N ILE A 128 1.75 -4.25 -3.59
CA ILE A 128 0.76 -3.31 -3.04
C ILE A 128 1.51 -2.17 -2.35
N TYR A 129 1.70 -1.10 -3.08
CA TYR A 129 2.51 0.06 -2.68
C TYR A 129 1.72 1.37 -2.84
N SER A 130 2.25 2.46 -2.28
CA SER A 130 1.66 3.79 -2.49
C SER A 130 1.85 4.22 -3.95
N GLY A 131 0.75 4.36 -4.67
CA GLY A 131 0.72 4.63 -6.11
C GLY A 131 -0.04 3.59 -6.92
N VAL A 132 -0.14 2.35 -6.43
CA VAL A 132 -0.84 1.26 -7.14
C VAL A 132 -2.33 1.58 -7.29
N TRP A 133 -2.91 1.16 -8.41
CA TRP A 133 -4.35 1.18 -8.63
C TRP A 133 -4.97 -0.15 -8.20
N ALA A 134 -6.10 -0.05 -7.51
CA ALA A 134 -6.79 -1.21 -6.96
C ALA A 134 -8.31 -1.09 -7.01
N HIS A 135 -8.99 -2.21 -6.79
CA HIS A 135 -10.37 -2.27 -6.36
C HIS A 135 -10.39 -2.54 -4.86
N VAL A 136 -11.20 -1.82 -4.10
CA VAL A 136 -11.21 -1.93 -2.64
C VAL A 136 -12.63 -2.15 -2.12
N GLY A 137 -12.78 -3.15 -1.25
CA GLY A 137 -14.00 -3.36 -0.47
C GLY A 137 -13.87 -2.66 0.87
N VAL A 138 -14.77 -1.72 1.13
CA VAL A 138 -14.76 -0.90 2.35
C VAL A 138 -16.14 -0.86 2.98
N THR A 139 -16.18 -0.72 4.31
CA THR A 139 -17.42 -0.55 5.07
C THR A 139 -17.38 0.75 5.85
N PHE A 140 -18.37 1.61 5.65
CA PHE A 140 -18.58 2.81 6.46
C PHE A 140 -19.32 2.44 7.75
N PHE A 141 -18.89 2.99 8.88
CA PHE A 141 -19.50 2.71 10.17
C PHE A 141 -19.46 3.92 11.12
N GLY A 142 -20.49 4.06 11.93
CA GLY A 142 -20.52 5.07 12.99
C GLY A 142 -19.69 4.64 14.20
N TYR A 143 -18.88 5.57 14.72
CA TYR A 143 -18.20 5.41 16.00
C TYR A 143 -18.61 6.52 16.97
N ASN A 144 -18.72 6.18 18.26
CA ASN A 144 -19.18 7.08 19.31
C ASN A 144 -18.26 6.97 20.52
N ALA A 145 -17.11 7.62 20.44
CA ALA A 145 -16.19 7.78 21.57
C ALA A 145 -16.49 9.09 22.34
N PRO A 146 -16.12 9.23 23.62
CA PRO A 146 -16.49 10.39 24.44
C PRO A 146 -16.14 11.74 23.83
N GLN A 147 -15.00 11.85 23.13
CA GLN A 147 -14.51 13.10 22.55
C GLN A 147 -14.51 13.11 21.02
N ASN A 148 -14.87 12.00 20.38
CA ASN A 148 -14.79 11.88 18.93
C ASN A 148 -15.90 10.99 18.40
N LYS A 149 -16.83 11.58 17.64
CA LYS A 149 -17.98 10.89 17.06
C LYS A 149 -18.05 11.17 15.57
N GLY A 150 -18.28 10.16 14.79
CA GLY A 150 -18.29 10.33 13.34
C GLY A 150 -18.49 9.04 12.57
N ILE A 151 -18.21 9.10 11.27
CA ILE A 151 -18.22 7.97 10.37
C ILE A 151 -16.78 7.61 10.03
N GLY A 152 -16.39 6.40 10.40
CA GLY A 152 -15.12 5.78 10.03
C GLY A 152 -15.25 4.86 8.81
N VAL A 153 -14.12 4.41 8.29
CA VAL A 153 -14.05 3.50 7.14
C VAL A 153 -13.17 2.31 7.49
N GLY A 154 -13.75 1.13 7.40
CA GLY A 154 -13.04 -0.15 7.50
C GLY A 154 -12.62 -0.63 6.12
N ILE A 155 -11.40 -1.17 5.98
CA ILE A 155 -10.95 -1.86 4.78
C ILE A 155 -11.02 -3.37 4.99
N GLU A 156 -11.61 -4.09 4.04
CA GLU A 156 -11.84 -5.53 4.14
C GLU A 156 -11.12 -6.31 3.04
N THR A 157 -11.15 -5.78 1.82
CA THR A 157 -10.57 -6.46 0.65
C THR A 157 -9.84 -5.47 -0.26
N VAL A 158 -8.78 -5.92 -0.87
CA VAL A 158 -8.03 -5.17 -1.90
C VAL A 158 -7.71 -6.11 -3.05
N MET A 159 -7.99 -5.68 -4.27
CA MET A 159 -7.57 -6.40 -5.47
C MET A 159 -6.76 -5.44 -6.34
N LYS A 160 -5.51 -5.79 -6.62
CA LYS A 160 -4.65 -5.03 -7.52
C LYS A 160 -5.33 -4.91 -8.87
N ALA A 161 -5.32 -3.73 -9.47
CA ALA A 161 -5.86 -3.51 -10.81
C ALA A 161 -4.76 -3.26 -11.83
N ARG A 162 -3.76 -2.44 -11.50
CA ARG A 162 -2.61 -2.15 -12.34
C ARG A 162 -1.54 -1.40 -11.56
N ASP A 163 -0.33 -1.44 -12.05
CA ASP A 163 0.77 -0.63 -11.55
C ASP A 163 0.67 0.82 -12.06
N ASP A 164 1.31 1.74 -11.35
CA ASP A 164 1.51 3.14 -11.72
C ASP A 164 2.73 3.67 -10.95
N GLU A 165 3.13 4.90 -11.21
CA GLU A 165 4.22 5.56 -10.52
C GLU A 165 4.03 5.53 -9.00
N SER A 166 5.10 5.18 -8.27
CA SER A 166 5.09 5.16 -6.82
C SER A 166 4.93 6.57 -6.24
N LEU A 167 4.00 6.74 -5.29
CA LEU A 167 3.79 7.99 -4.53
C LEU A 167 4.72 8.10 -3.30
N GLY A 168 5.50 7.06 -3.01
CA GLY A 168 6.54 7.11 -2.00
C GLY A 168 7.68 7.99 -2.49
N GLY A 169 8.02 9.07 -1.78
CA GLY A 169 9.11 9.97 -2.12
C GLY A 169 10.37 9.19 -2.47
N GLY A 170 10.99 9.58 -3.58
CA GLY A 170 12.06 8.90 -4.28
C GLY A 170 13.12 8.24 -3.42
N ARG A 171 12.95 6.95 -3.17
CA ARG A 171 14.12 6.10 -3.15
C ARG A 171 14.59 6.03 -4.59
N ALA A 172 15.82 6.48 -4.83
CA ALA A 172 16.49 6.21 -6.08
C ALA A 172 16.25 4.74 -6.43
N SER A 173 15.73 4.48 -7.61
CA SER A 173 15.57 3.12 -8.09
C SER A 173 16.97 2.58 -8.34
N ALA A 174 17.25 1.35 -7.93
CA ALA A 174 18.50 0.69 -8.29
C ALA A 174 18.68 0.67 -9.83
N ASP A 175 17.59 0.63 -10.58
CA ASP A 175 17.62 0.73 -12.05
C ASP A 175 18.04 2.11 -12.53
N ASP A 176 17.66 3.20 -11.81
CA ASP A 176 18.10 4.56 -12.13
C ASP A 176 19.55 4.80 -11.68
N ASP A 177 19.89 4.37 -10.45
CA ASP A 177 21.24 4.53 -9.90
C ASP A 177 22.28 3.71 -10.65
N PHE A 178 21.90 2.58 -11.19
CA PHE A 178 22.80 1.65 -11.88
C PHE A 178 22.57 1.57 -13.40
N ALA A 179 21.73 2.45 -13.97
CA ALA A 179 21.42 2.45 -15.42
C ALA A 179 22.70 2.48 -16.26
N ASP A 180 23.71 3.25 -15.84
CA ASP A 180 25.00 3.36 -16.53
C ASP A 180 25.90 2.12 -16.35
N MET A 181 25.57 1.26 -15.38
CA MET A 181 26.33 0.02 -15.08
C MET A 181 25.64 -1.21 -15.67
N ILE A 182 24.33 -1.14 -15.91
CA ILE A 182 23.54 -2.21 -16.54
C ILE A 182 23.89 -2.27 -18.03
N GLY A 183 24.65 -3.28 -18.42
CA GLY A 183 25.12 -3.46 -19.79
C GLY A 183 26.63 -3.25 -19.99
N GLN A 184 27.35 -2.72 -19.01
CA GLN A 184 28.78 -2.90 -18.96
C GLN A 184 29.06 -4.30 -18.39
N THR A 185 29.09 -5.30 -19.25
CA THR A 185 29.70 -6.59 -18.90
C THR A 185 31.12 -6.28 -18.47
N ALA A 186 31.39 -6.30 -17.16
CA ALA A 186 32.76 -6.45 -16.69
C ALA A 186 33.34 -7.65 -17.48
N PRO A 187 34.54 -7.50 -18.13
CA PRO A 187 35.13 -8.63 -18.76
C PRO A 187 35.18 -9.75 -17.75
N ALA A 188 34.56 -10.88 -18.12
CA ALA A 188 34.57 -12.05 -17.22
C ALA A 188 35.98 -12.24 -16.74
N PRO A 189 36.22 -12.44 -15.42
CA PRO A 189 37.56 -12.72 -14.94
C PRO A 189 38.07 -13.88 -15.78
N GLN A 190 39.10 -13.61 -16.60
CA GLN A 190 39.73 -14.66 -17.38
C GLN A 190 40.28 -15.63 -16.37
N ASN A 191 39.60 -16.76 -16.23
CA ASN A 191 40.03 -17.86 -15.41
C ASN A 191 41.29 -18.41 -16.05
N THR A 192 42.45 -17.89 -15.67
CA THR A 192 43.79 -18.34 -16.10
C THR A 192 44.12 -19.69 -15.46
N TYR A 193 43.12 -20.52 -15.20
CA TYR A 193 43.30 -21.92 -14.77
C TYR A 193 43.26 -22.88 -15.97
N THR A 194 44.09 -22.61 -17.01
CA THR A 194 44.34 -23.57 -18.07
C THR A 194 45.85 -23.86 -18.14
N GLN A 195 46.40 -24.24 -16.98
CA GLN A 195 47.58 -25.11 -17.02
C GLN A 195 47.19 -26.44 -16.42
N ALA A 196 47.08 -27.47 -17.25
CA ALA A 196 47.07 -28.83 -16.79
C ALA A 196 48.28 -29.02 -15.86
N PRO A 197 48.10 -29.72 -14.70
CA PRO A 197 49.22 -29.95 -13.81
C PRO A 197 50.32 -30.71 -14.57
N PRO A 198 51.58 -30.33 -14.35
CA PRO A 198 52.72 -31.03 -15.00
C PRO A 198 52.61 -32.51 -14.66
N THR A 199 52.65 -33.35 -15.67
CA THR A 199 52.53 -34.77 -15.58
C THR A 199 53.42 -35.35 -14.46
N GLY A 200 52.83 -35.91 -13.40
CA GLY A 200 53.56 -36.58 -12.34
C GLY A 200 53.68 -35.87 -10.98
N LYS A 201 53.04 -34.70 -10.82
CA LYS A 201 53.04 -33.99 -9.56
C LYS A 201 51.63 -33.86 -8.96
N THR A 202 51.45 -34.15 -7.70
CA THR A 202 50.18 -34.03 -6.98
C THR A 202 50.12 -32.66 -6.26
N ILE A 203 48.95 -31.98 -6.31
CA ILE A 203 48.75 -30.78 -5.52
C ILE A 203 48.69 -31.19 -4.04
N VAL A 204 49.56 -30.70 -3.20
CA VAL A 204 49.65 -30.97 -1.77
C VAL A 204 49.11 -29.85 -0.89
N GLY A 205 48.78 -28.72 -1.50
CA GLY A 205 48.18 -27.58 -0.81
C GLY A 205 48.14 -26.33 -1.69
N TYR A 206 47.69 -25.21 -1.12
CA TYR A 206 47.70 -23.88 -1.73
C TYR A 206 48.42 -22.89 -0.84
N ASP A 207 49.18 -21.99 -1.41
CA ASP A 207 49.82 -20.87 -0.72
C ASP A 207 48.72 -19.94 -0.15
N PRO A 208 48.70 -19.64 1.16
CA PRO A 208 47.62 -18.86 1.78
C PRO A 208 47.58 -17.38 1.33
N ASN A 209 48.66 -16.84 0.76
CA ASN A 209 48.75 -15.45 0.34
C ASN A 209 48.48 -15.27 -1.15
N THR A 210 48.87 -16.23 -1.98
CA THR A 210 48.80 -16.11 -3.45
C THR A 210 47.76 -17.04 -4.06
N PHE A 211 47.19 -17.99 -3.28
CA PHE A 211 46.25 -19.02 -3.73
C PHE A 211 46.80 -19.90 -4.85
N GLN A 212 48.12 -19.94 -5.06
CA GLN A 212 48.78 -20.75 -6.06
C GLN A 212 48.90 -22.19 -5.55
N PRO A 213 48.71 -23.20 -6.44
CA PRO A 213 48.85 -24.60 -6.02
C PRO A 213 50.33 -24.95 -5.72
N ILE A 214 50.57 -25.63 -4.59
CA ILE A 214 51.88 -26.20 -4.19
C ILE A 214 51.88 -27.67 -4.63
N TYR A 215 52.89 -28.04 -5.40
CA TYR A 215 53.04 -29.38 -5.91
C TYR A 215 54.11 -30.14 -5.12
N GLY A 216 53.82 -31.40 -4.78
CA GLY A 216 54.74 -32.34 -4.15
C GLY A 216 55.07 -33.52 -5.07
#